data_55b3d5b678f9b342283c1712ca2165cd
#
_entry.id   55b3d5b678f9b342283c1712ca2165cd
#
_cell.length_a   1.000
_cell.length_b   1.000
_cell.length_c   1.000
_cell.angle_alpha   90.00
_cell.angle_beta   90.00
_cell.angle_gamma   90.00
#
_symmetry.space_group_name_H-M   'P 1'
#
loop_
_entity.id
_entity.type
_entity.pdbx_description
1 polymer ?
#
loop_
_entity_poly.entity_id
_entity_poly.type
_entity_poly.pdbx_seq_one_letter_code
_entity_poly.pdbx_strand_id
1 'polypeptide(L)'
;MNSRAGIVMLGALVVAPLLFSFGPAIYADIPWPEVVQRLAYENEKLARRPQGHDGEYFLVCTLYYTPKESGFTFERGFDATPVTKPGLHGRKYPRDFLRSVKKEGFGRITAPVNGREYIRYNGGDSYAFASHPMGGGGVLVPRYSAAMKGGHGSLRRGATIETSSPELQKIFGSNRWKIMDTGGGLRRWQIDCYFGEDEPLGPGKFMGRPRATTFEYAYARARILN
;
A
#
# COMPACT_ATOMS: atom_id res chain seq x y z
N MET A 1 -61.48 -32.26 22.12
CA MET A 1 -61.08 -31.14 21.25
C MET A 1 -59.79 -30.54 21.81
N ASN A 2 -58.63 -30.96 21.25
CA ASN A 2 -57.31 -30.56 21.71
C ASN A 2 -56.72 -29.56 20.73
N SER A 3 -56.60 -28.31 21.19
CA SER A 3 -55.91 -27.25 20.49
C SER A 3 -54.41 -27.30 20.84
N ARG A 4 -53.57 -27.63 19.86
CA ARG A 4 -52.11 -27.54 19.97
C ARG A 4 -51.67 -26.13 19.48
N ALA A 5 -51.22 -25.29 20.42
CA ALA A 5 -50.53 -24.04 20.12
C ALA A 5 -49.10 -24.35 19.71
N GLY A 6 -48.75 -24.05 18.46
CA GLY A 6 -47.38 -24.12 17.95
C GLY A 6 -46.60 -22.90 18.39
N ILE A 7 -45.54 -23.12 19.15
CA ILE A 7 -44.55 -22.10 19.50
C ILE A 7 -43.60 -21.94 18.31
N VAL A 8 -43.67 -20.80 17.63
CA VAL A 8 -42.67 -20.40 16.63
C VAL A 8 -41.49 -19.74 17.37
N MET A 9 -40.40 -20.48 17.50
CA MET A 9 -39.14 -19.89 17.96
C MET A 9 -38.56 -19.02 16.86
N LEU A 10 -38.65 -17.71 17.00
CA LEU A 10 -37.82 -16.76 16.23
C LEU A 10 -36.39 -16.83 16.77
N GLY A 11 -35.54 -17.52 16.06
CA GLY A 11 -34.09 -17.47 16.31
C GLY A 11 -33.54 -16.10 15.99
N ALA A 12 -33.29 -15.29 17.00
CA ALA A 12 -32.55 -14.06 16.87
C ALA A 12 -31.09 -14.39 16.51
N LEU A 13 -30.72 -14.12 15.26
CA LEU A 13 -29.32 -14.20 14.83
C LEU A 13 -28.57 -13.04 15.49
N VAL A 14 -27.95 -13.31 16.64
CA VAL A 14 -27.03 -12.36 17.28
C VAL A 14 -25.79 -12.26 16.42
N VAL A 15 -25.72 -11.27 15.56
CA VAL A 15 -24.48 -10.87 14.88
C VAL A 15 -23.62 -10.19 15.93
N ALA A 16 -22.77 -10.97 16.60
CA ALA A 16 -21.75 -10.43 17.47
C ALA A 16 -20.83 -9.49 16.66
N PRO A 17 -20.56 -8.26 17.14
CA PRO A 17 -19.55 -7.43 16.54
C PRO A 17 -18.20 -8.16 16.70
N LEU A 18 -17.59 -8.57 15.60
CA LEU A 18 -16.23 -9.08 15.58
C LEU A 18 -15.31 -7.93 16.01
N LEU A 19 -15.06 -7.83 17.30
CA LEU A 19 -13.97 -7.09 17.87
C LEU A 19 -12.69 -7.77 17.37
N PHE A 20 -12.00 -7.13 16.41
CA PHE A 20 -10.69 -7.56 15.98
C PHE A 20 -9.71 -7.32 17.13
N SER A 21 -9.43 -8.34 17.90
CA SER A 21 -8.29 -8.37 18.81
C SER A 21 -7.06 -8.62 17.93
N PHE A 22 -6.29 -7.57 17.67
CA PHE A 22 -5.01 -7.68 17.00
C PHE A 22 -3.98 -8.25 17.99
N GLY A 23 -3.81 -9.57 17.96
CA GLY A 23 -2.62 -10.21 18.53
C GLY A 23 -1.37 -9.80 17.73
N PRO A 24 -0.15 -10.02 18.27
CA PRO A 24 1.08 -9.74 17.53
C PRO A 24 1.06 -10.54 16.23
N ALA A 25 1.06 -9.83 15.10
CA ALA A 25 0.93 -10.41 13.79
C ALA A 25 2.12 -11.34 13.51
N ILE A 26 1.84 -12.60 13.36
CA ILE A 26 2.72 -13.58 12.75
C ILE A 26 2.66 -13.28 11.25
N TYR A 27 3.79 -13.11 10.58
CA TYR A 27 3.95 -12.78 9.16
C TYR A 27 3.17 -13.76 8.25
N ALA A 28 1.90 -13.54 8.09
CA ALA A 28 1.05 -14.27 7.17
C ALA A 28 0.96 -13.48 5.85
N ASP A 29 1.06 -14.16 4.73
CA ASP A 29 0.72 -13.55 3.45
C ASP A 29 -0.73 -13.06 3.51
N ILE A 30 -0.98 -11.84 3.03
CA ILE A 30 -2.33 -11.29 2.99
C ILE A 30 -3.21 -12.27 2.18
N PRO A 31 -4.31 -12.79 2.73
CA PRO A 31 -5.20 -13.70 2.02
C PRO A 31 -6.01 -12.91 0.99
N TRP A 32 -5.33 -12.49 -0.08
CA TRP A 32 -5.87 -11.57 -1.08
C TRP A 32 -7.21 -11.98 -1.68
N PRO A 33 -7.48 -13.25 -2.02
CA PRO A 33 -8.78 -13.63 -2.56
C PRO A 33 -9.93 -13.28 -1.61
N GLU A 34 -9.80 -13.62 -0.33
CA GLU A 34 -10.80 -13.39 0.71
C GLU A 34 -10.93 -11.89 1.01
N VAL A 35 -9.80 -11.17 1.06
CA VAL A 35 -9.76 -9.72 1.29
C VAL A 35 -10.52 -9.00 0.17
N VAL A 36 -10.22 -9.30 -1.09
CA VAL A 36 -10.86 -8.65 -2.25
C VAL A 36 -12.34 -8.97 -2.30
N GLN A 37 -12.74 -10.22 -2.04
CA GLN A 37 -14.14 -10.62 -2.01
C GLN A 37 -14.92 -9.90 -0.91
N ARG A 38 -14.36 -9.83 0.30
CA ARG A 38 -14.97 -9.11 1.42
C ARG A 38 -15.14 -7.63 1.11
N LEU A 39 -14.10 -6.97 0.60
CA LEU A 39 -14.15 -5.56 0.25
C LEU A 39 -15.16 -5.28 -0.87
N ALA A 40 -15.26 -6.17 -1.86
CA ALA A 40 -16.27 -6.06 -2.90
C ALA A 40 -17.69 -6.10 -2.31
N TYR A 41 -17.97 -7.06 -1.44
CA TYR A 41 -19.26 -7.19 -0.76
C TYR A 41 -19.60 -5.95 0.07
N GLU A 42 -18.68 -5.45 0.89
CA GLU A 42 -18.91 -4.27 1.73
C GLU A 42 -19.11 -3.00 0.90
N ASN A 43 -18.36 -2.82 -0.19
CA ASN A 43 -18.53 -1.67 -1.07
C ASN A 43 -19.84 -1.74 -1.87
N GLU A 44 -20.28 -2.93 -2.32
CA GLU A 44 -21.60 -3.10 -2.93
C GLU A 44 -22.73 -2.78 -1.94
N LYS A 45 -22.61 -3.20 -0.69
CA LYS A 45 -23.58 -2.88 0.35
C LYS A 45 -23.66 -1.36 0.60
N LEU A 46 -22.53 -0.65 0.57
CA LEU A 46 -22.51 0.82 0.64
C LEU A 46 -23.27 1.43 -0.56
N ALA A 47 -23.00 0.95 -1.76
CA ALA A 47 -23.61 1.48 -2.99
C ALA A 47 -25.14 1.27 -3.06
N ARG A 48 -25.67 0.28 -2.35
CA ARG A 48 -27.12 -0.01 -2.29
C ARG A 48 -27.88 0.79 -1.22
N ARG A 49 -27.22 1.65 -0.44
CA ARG A 49 -27.91 2.52 0.52
C ARG A 49 -28.78 3.55 -0.22
N PRO A 50 -29.90 4.02 0.38
CA PRO A 50 -30.78 5.02 -0.24
C PRO A 50 -30.05 6.31 -0.64
N GLN A 51 -29.03 6.71 0.13
CA GLN A 51 -28.16 7.85 -0.15
C GLN A 51 -26.94 7.50 -1.01
N GLY A 52 -26.86 6.25 -1.52
CA GLY A 52 -25.67 5.75 -2.18
C GLY A 52 -24.52 5.55 -1.18
N HIS A 53 -23.28 5.55 -1.69
CA HIS A 53 -22.10 5.41 -0.83
C HIS A 53 -21.54 6.76 -0.32
N ASP A 54 -22.13 7.89 -0.68
CA ASP A 54 -21.74 9.27 -0.26
C ASP A 54 -20.22 9.52 -0.33
N GLY A 55 -19.53 8.95 -1.33
CA GLY A 55 -18.08 8.99 -1.46
C GLY A 55 -17.32 8.13 -0.45
N GLU A 56 -17.99 7.21 0.23
CA GLU A 56 -17.35 6.29 1.16
C GLU A 56 -16.98 4.96 0.50
N TYR A 57 -15.85 4.38 0.95
CA TYR A 57 -15.34 3.10 0.47
C TYR A 57 -14.70 2.32 1.60
N PHE A 58 -14.77 0.99 1.53
CA PHE A 58 -13.91 0.11 2.34
C PHE A 58 -12.67 -0.24 1.55
N LEU A 59 -11.52 -0.04 2.17
CA LEU A 59 -10.21 -0.23 1.56
C LEU A 59 -9.32 -1.14 2.42
N VAL A 60 -8.40 -1.81 1.75
CA VAL A 60 -7.19 -2.32 2.39
C VAL A 60 -6.05 -1.36 2.08
N CYS A 61 -5.32 -0.97 3.11
CA CYS A 61 -4.20 -0.05 3.02
C CYS A 61 -2.90 -0.83 3.24
N THR A 62 -1.98 -0.73 2.32
CA THR A 62 -0.62 -1.26 2.40
C THR A 62 0.40 -0.12 2.37
N LEU A 63 1.67 -0.44 2.39
CA LEU A 63 2.74 0.55 2.48
C LEU A 63 3.79 0.28 1.40
N TYR A 64 4.27 1.36 0.76
CA TYR A 64 5.49 1.35 -0.03
C TYR A 64 6.39 2.52 0.35
N TYR A 65 7.67 2.45 -0.02
CA TYR A 65 8.67 3.45 0.34
C TYR A 65 9.75 3.55 -0.74
N THR A 66 10.60 4.57 -0.66
CA THR A 66 11.77 4.72 -1.53
C THR A 66 13.00 4.15 -0.83
N PRO A 67 13.52 2.98 -1.22
CA PRO A 67 14.72 2.40 -0.65
C PRO A 67 15.95 3.29 -0.88
N LYS A 68 16.87 3.32 0.10
CA LYS A 68 18.14 4.04 0.01
C LYS A 68 19.28 3.07 -0.34
N GLU A 69 20.05 3.38 -1.37
CA GLU A 69 21.21 2.59 -1.81
C GLU A 69 22.16 2.25 -0.67
N SER A 70 22.45 3.22 0.22
CA SER A 70 23.36 3.06 1.36
C SER A 70 22.97 1.96 2.34
N GLY A 71 21.76 1.49 2.26
CA GLY A 71 21.26 0.40 3.08
C GLY A 71 21.60 -1.00 2.57
N PHE A 72 21.97 -1.15 1.29
CA PHE A 72 22.16 -2.44 0.65
C PHE A 72 23.63 -2.86 0.67
N THR A 73 24.09 -3.34 1.81
CA THR A 73 25.46 -3.81 2.02
C THR A 73 25.49 -5.29 2.38
N PHE A 74 26.64 -5.95 2.13
CA PHE A 74 26.84 -7.36 2.48
C PHE A 74 26.74 -7.60 4.00
N GLU A 75 27.19 -6.66 4.82
CA GLU A 75 27.14 -6.75 6.29
C GLU A 75 25.69 -6.81 6.80
N ARG A 76 24.76 -6.26 6.02
CA ARG A 76 23.33 -6.32 6.30
C ARG A 76 22.62 -7.51 5.67
N GLY A 77 23.38 -8.41 5.01
CA GLY A 77 22.87 -9.64 4.43
C GLY A 77 22.19 -9.46 3.07
N PHE A 78 22.54 -8.39 2.33
CA PHE A 78 22.07 -8.17 0.95
C PHE A 78 23.07 -8.66 -0.08
N ASP A 79 22.60 -8.98 -1.28
CA ASP A 79 23.45 -9.11 -2.46
C ASP A 79 23.84 -7.71 -2.96
N ALA A 80 24.93 -7.20 -2.38
CA ALA A 80 25.49 -5.91 -2.75
C ALA A 80 26.44 -5.97 -3.96
N THR A 81 26.48 -7.10 -4.70
CA THR A 81 27.26 -7.23 -5.93
C THR A 81 26.93 -6.06 -6.87
N PRO A 82 27.96 -5.27 -7.30
CA PRO A 82 27.73 -4.16 -8.18
C PRO A 82 27.29 -4.60 -9.57
N VAL A 83 26.11 -4.24 -10.00
CA VAL A 83 25.57 -4.55 -11.33
C VAL A 83 25.09 -3.28 -12.03
N THR A 84 25.17 -3.27 -13.36
CA THR A 84 24.57 -2.24 -14.19
C THR A 84 23.34 -2.79 -14.92
N LYS A 85 22.47 -1.87 -15.35
CA LYS A 85 21.25 -2.17 -16.10
C LYS A 85 21.04 -1.13 -17.20
N PRO A 86 20.23 -1.42 -18.23
CA PRO A 86 19.85 -0.45 -19.24
C PRO A 86 19.34 0.85 -18.62
N GLY A 87 19.80 2.00 -19.16
CA GLY A 87 19.45 3.34 -18.67
C GLY A 87 20.31 3.87 -17.52
N LEU A 88 21.23 3.06 -16.96
CA LEU A 88 22.15 3.50 -15.90
C LEU A 88 23.50 4.00 -16.43
N HIS A 89 23.68 4.05 -17.76
CA HIS A 89 24.89 4.58 -18.43
C HIS A 89 26.20 3.97 -17.89
N GLY A 90 26.22 2.64 -17.68
CA GLY A 90 27.38 1.90 -17.16
C GLY A 90 27.64 2.03 -15.65
N ARG A 91 26.90 2.87 -14.94
CA ARG A 91 26.99 2.96 -13.48
C ARG A 91 26.50 1.68 -12.84
N LYS A 92 27.16 1.30 -11.76
CA LYS A 92 26.87 0.06 -11.02
C LYS A 92 26.26 0.37 -9.68
N TYR A 93 25.29 -0.45 -9.29
CA TYR A 93 24.56 -0.35 -8.02
C TYR A 93 24.41 -1.73 -7.40
N PRO A 94 24.25 -1.86 -6.08
CA PRO A 94 23.95 -3.12 -5.42
C PRO A 94 22.79 -3.84 -6.10
N ARG A 95 22.95 -5.15 -6.37
CA ARG A 95 21.91 -5.93 -7.08
C ARG A 95 20.57 -5.89 -6.37
N ASP A 96 20.57 -6.07 -5.05
CA ASP A 96 19.32 -6.06 -4.26
C ASP A 96 18.70 -4.66 -4.16
N PHE A 97 19.50 -3.59 -4.22
CA PHE A 97 18.96 -2.24 -4.35
C PHE A 97 18.17 -2.08 -5.65
N LEU A 98 18.70 -2.49 -6.79
CA LEU A 98 17.99 -2.41 -8.06
C LEU A 98 16.74 -3.30 -8.08
N ARG A 99 16.77 -4.47 -7.44
CA ARG A 99 15.57 -5.31 -7.25
C ARG A 99 14.50 -4.59 -6.43
N SER A 100 14.91 -3.89 -5.37
CA SER A 100 14.01 -3.09 -4.56
C SER A 100 13.43 -1.92 -5.34
N VAL A 101 14.26 -1.19 -6.11
CA VAL A 101 13.78 -0.13 -7.01
C VAL A 101 12.76 -0.65 -8.02
N LYS A 102 12.98 -1.86 -8.56
CA LYS A 102 12.02 -2.50 -9.47
C LYS A 102 10.66 -2.76 -8.82
N LYS A 103 10.67 -3.12 -7.54
CA LYS A 103 9.45 -3.40 -6.77
C LYS A 103 8.73 -2.13 -6.34
N GLU A 104 9.46 -1.17 -5.79
CA GLU A 104 8.94 0.04 -5.16
C GLU A 104 8.79 1.22 -6.15
N GLY A 105 9.33 1.10 -7.37
CA GLY A 105 9.29 2.11 -8.42
C GLY A 105 10.46 3.08 -8.42
N PHE A 106 10.94 3.50 -7.26
CA PHE A 106 12.05 4.44 -7.08
C PHE A 106 13.04 3.96 -6.02
N GLY A 107 14.27 4.48 -6.08
CA GLY A 107 15.29 4.32 -5.04
C GLY A 107 16.21 5.54 -5.00
N ARG A 108 16.59 5.96 -3.78
CA ARG A 108 17.53 7.04 -3.56
C ARG A 108 18.96 6.55 -3.71
N ILE A 109 19.76 7.22 -4.55
CA ILE A 109 21.17 6.91 -4.76
C ILE A 109 22.06 7.72 -3.81
N THR A 110 23.20 7.14 -3.45
CA THR A 110 24.17 7.77 -2.55
C THR A 110 24.89 8.93 -3.23
N ALA A 111 25.28 8.76 -4.51
CA ALA A 111 25.98 9.77 -5.30
C ALA A 111 25.07 10.28 -6.43
N PRO A 112 24.62 11.55 -6.39
CA PRO A 112 23.79 12.12 -7.44
C PRO A 112 24.45 12.07 -8.82
N VAL A 113 23.63 11.89 -9.85
CA VAL A 113 24.06 11.84 -11.26
C VAL A 113 23.44 13.01 -12.00
N ASN A 114 24.26 13.99 -12.41
CA ASN A 114 23.78 15.22 -13.07
C ASN A 114 22.63 15.90 -12.29
N GLY A 115 22.80 16.03 -10.97
CA GLY A 115 21.82 16.62 -10.07
C GLY A 115 20.58 15.75 -9.77
N ARG A 116 20.54 14.53 -10.30
CA ARG A 116 19.45 13.58 -10.03
C ARG A 116 19.83 12.64 -8.91
N GLU A 117 18.98 12.55 -7.91
CA GLU A 117 19.25 11.84 -6.66
C GLU A 117 18.55 10.47 -6.57
N TYR A 118 17.78 10.11 -7.60
CA TYR A 118 16.99 8.88 -7.60
C TYR A 118 17.21 8.09 -8.88
N ILE A 119 16.97 6.78 -8.75
CA ILE A 119 16.74 5.86 -9.87
C ILE A 119 15.26 5.50 -9.86
N ARG A 120 14.62 5.52 -11.02
CA ARG A 120 13.28 4.99 -11.22
C ARG A 120 13.31 3.75 -12.10
N TYR A 121 12.40 2.83 -11.88
CA TYR A 121 12.16 1.70 -12.76
C TYR A 121 11.25 2.11 -13.93
N ASN A 122 11.65 1.80 -15.16
CA ASN A 122 10.92 2.16 -16.38
C ASN A 122 10.18 0.97 -17.04
N GLY A 123 10.24 -0.22 -16.44
CA GLY A 123 9.75 -1.46 -17.07
C GLY A 123 10.84 -2.16 -17.90
N GLY A 124 10.59 -3.41 -18.30
CA GLY A 124 11.50 -4.18 -19.15
C GLY A 124 12.94 -4.33 -18.62
N ASP A 125 13.11 -4.35 -17.31
CA ASP A 125 14.41 -4.37 -16.61
C ASP A 125 15.29 -3.15 -16.88
N SER A 126 14.66 -2.02 -17.27
CA SER A 126 15.28 -0.72 -17.57
C SER A 126 15.05 0.28 -16.45
N TYR A 127 15.98 1.23 -16.31
CA TYR A 127 15.98 2.25 -15.26
C TYR A 127 16.29 3.62 -15.85
N ALA A 128 16.04 4.67 -15.09
CA ALA A 128 16.45 6.03 -15.45
C ALA A 128 16.75 6.85 -14.19
N PHE A 129 17.61 7.86 -14.31
CA PHE A 129 17.80 8.81 -13.21
C PHE A 129 16.66 9.81 -13.14
N ALA A 130 16.26 10.15 -11.92
CA ALA A 130 15.16 11.07 -11.64
C ALA A 130 15.54 12.05 -10.52
N SER A 131 14.91 13.24 -10.53
CA SER A 131 15.14 14.24 -9.49
C SER A 131 14.30 13.99 -8.25
N HIS A 132 13.12 13.35 -8.39
CA HIS A 132 12.19 13.06 -7.32
C HIS A 132 11.45 11.74 -7.57
N PRO A 133 10.97 11.06 -6.54
CA PRO A 133 9.95 10.02 -6.69
C PRO A 133 8.67 10.65 -7.25
N MET A 134 8.13 10.07 -8.32
CA MET A 134 6.97 10.60 -9.03
C MET A 134 5.96 9.50 -9.31
N GLY A 135 4.68 9.81 -9.08
CA GLY A 135 3.55 9.06 -9.61
C GLY A 135 2.95 9.74 -10.84
N GLY A 136 1.94 9.12 -11.40
CA GLY A 136 1.21 9.70 -12.55
C GLY A 136 0.48 11.02 -12.24
N GLY A 137 0.36 11.40 -10.97
CA GLY A 137 -0.23 12.64 -10.49
C GLY A 137 0.79 13.70 -10.05
N GLY A 138 2.09 13.46 -10.21
CA GLY A 138 3.16 14.40 -9.84
C GLY A 138 4.13 13.83 -8.80
N VAL A 139 4.85 14.72 -8.12
CA VAL A 139 5.83 14.35 -7.09
C VAL A 139 5.13 13.67 -5.92
N LEU A 140 5.67 12.52 -5.48
CA LEU A 140 5.16 11.81 -4.32
C LEU A 140 5.55 12.52 -3.04
N VAL A 141 4.56 12.80 -2.20
CA VAL A 141 4.74 13.44 -0.90
C VAL A 141 4.67 12.37 0.19
N PRO A 142 5.72 12.19 1.01
CA PRO A 142 5.72 11.23 2.10
C PRO A 142 4.52 11.40 3.04
N ARG A 143 3.93 10.28 3.47
CA ARG A 143 2.82 10.24 4.44
C ARG A 143 1.56 10.97 4.00
N TYR A 144 1.44 11.23 2.68
CA TYR A 144 0.31 11.89 2.07
C TYR A 144 -0.08 11.28 0.72
N SER A 145 0.90 10.91 -0.11
CA SER A 145 0.63 10.27 -1.40
C SER A 145 0.27 8.79 -1.22
N ALA A 146 -0.64 8.31 -2.06
CA ALA A 146 -0.95 6.89 -2.17
C ALA A 146 -1.09 6.47 -3.63
N ALA A 147 -0.86 5.18 -3.89
CA ALA A 147 -1.09 4.53 -5.16
C ALA A 147 -2.35 3.65 -5.10
N MET A 148 -3.00 3.44 -6.25
CA MET A 148 -4.09 2.47 -6.39
C MET A 148 -4.11 1.84 -7.77
N LYS A 149 -4.77 0.70 -7.92
CA LYS A 149 -5.00 0.07 -9.22
C LYS A 149 -6.33 0.55 -9.83
N GLY A 150 -6.23 1.38 -10.89
CA GLY A 150 -7.42 1.90 -11.56
C GLY A 150 -8.20 2.90 -10.71
N GLY A 151 -9.50 3.04 -10.98
CA GLY A 151 -10.42 3.89 -10.24
C GLY A 151 -11.77 3.20 -10.04
N HIS A 152 -12.50 3.61 -9.01
CA HIS A 152 -13.84 3.13 -8.69
C HIS A 152 -14.74 4.33 -8.39
N GLY A 153 -15.48 4.79 -9.39
CA GLY A 153 -16.31 5.99 -9.26
C GLY A 153 -15.45 7.22 -8.95
N SER A 154 -15.76 7.92 -7.86
CA SER A 154 -15.02 9.09 -7.38
C SER A 154 -13.67 8.73 -6.74
N LEU A 155 -13.48 7.50 -6.29
CA LEU A 155 -12.19 6.99 -5.82
C LEU A 155 -11.29 6.70 -7.02
N ARG A 156 -10.47 7.67 -7.40
CA ARG A 156 -9.59 7.62 -8.57
C ARG A 156 -8.36 8.48 -8.36
N ARG A 157 -7.40 8.40 -9.27
CA ARG A 157 -6.24 9.30 -9.25
C ARG A 157 -6.69 10.75 -9.20
N GLY A 158 -6.06 11.53 -8.33
CA GLY A 158 -6.39 12.92 -8.03
C GLY A 158 -7.35 13.08 -6.83
N ALA A 159 -8.09 12.05 -6.44
CA ALA A 159 -8.95 12.12 -5.26
C ALA A 159 -8.14 12.28 -3.99
N THR A 160 -8.66 13.08 -3.06
CA THR A 160 -8.20 13.15 -1.68
C THR A 160 -9.18 12.39 -0.80
N ILE A 161 -8.66 11.50 0.02
CA ILE A 161 -9.47 10.68 0.92
C ILE A 161 -9.02 10.85 2.36
N GLU A 162 -9.94 10.62 3.28
CA GLU A 162 -9.68 10.46 4.70
C GLU A 162 -10.05 9.05 5.12
N THR A 163 -9.12 8.36 5.80
CA THR A 163 -9.31 6.98 6.26
C THR A 163 -9.56 6.94 7.76
N SER A 164 -10.40 6.03 8.22
CA SER A 164 -10.63 5.77 9.65
C SER A 164 -9.79 4.55 10.09
N SER A 165 -8.49 4.72 10.26
CA SER A 165 -7.61 3.65 10.74
C SER A 165 -6.61 4.16 11.77
N PRO A 166 -6.72 3.71 13.04
CA PRO A 166 -5.74 4.01 14.08
C PRO A 166 -4.33 3.52 13.72
N GLU A 167 -4.23 2.40 12.99
CA GLU A 167 -2.96 1.81 12.56
C GLU A 167 -2.25 2.73 11.56
N LEU A 168 -2.97 3.28 10.58
CA LEU A 168 -2.42 4.26 9.64
C LEU A 168 -1.97 5.52 10.36
N GLN A 169 -2.79 6.04 11.28
CA GLN A 169 -2.43 7.20 12.08
C GLN A 169 -1.16 6.94 12.90
N LYS A 170 -1.04 5.76 13.50
CA LYS A 170 0.14 5.38 14.29
C LYS A 170 1.42 5.30 13.45
N ILE A 171 1.34 4.72 12.24
CA ILE A 171 2.51 4.46 11.39
C ILE A 171 2.90 5.70 10.60
N PHE A 172 1.92 6.39 10.02
CA PHE A 172 2.17 7.50 9.11
C PHE A 172 2.03 8.88 9.77
N GLY A 173 1.43 8.97 10.96
CA GLY A 173 1.03 10.24 11.55
C GLY A 173 -0.08 10.95 10.77
N SER A 174 -0.76 10.24 9.87
CA SER A 174 -1.79 10.78 8.96
C SER A 174 -2.84 9.74 8.65
N ASN A 175 -4.08 10.21 8.46
CA ASN A 175 -5.19 9.46 7.88
C ASN A 175 -5.68 10.09 6.56
N ARG A 176 -4.99 11.11 6.07
CA ARG A 176 -5.37 11.82 4.84
C ARG A 176 -4.42 11.49 3.72
N TRP A 177 -5.00 11.05 2.58
CA TRP A 177 -4.25 10.54 1.44
C TRP A 177 -4.71 11.18 0.15
N LYS A 178 -3.78 11.54 -0.71
CA LYS A 178 -4.05 11.91 -2.10
C LYS A 178 -3.61 10.77 -3.02
N ILE A 179 -4.52 10.30 -3.86
CA ILE A 179 -4.19 9.24 -4.84
C ILE A 179 -3.38 9.86 -5.97
N MET A 180 -2.07 9.68 -5.93
CA MET A 180 -1.11 10.31 -6.82
C MET A 180 -0.53 9.34 -7.85
N ASP A 181 -0.62 8.03 -7.59
CA ASP A 181 0.07 7.03 -8.39
C ASP A 181 -0.81 5.84 -8.72
N THR A 182 -0.29 4.98 -9.59
CA THR A 182 -0.91 3.71 -9.97
C THR A 182 0.08 2.58 -9.83
N GLY A 183 -0.29 1.52 -9.09
CA GLY A 183 0.52 0.33 -8.93
C GLY A 183 -0.01 -0.84 -9.75
N GLY A 184 0.78 -1.34 -10.72
CA GLY A 184 0.39 -2.49 -11.54
C GLY A 184 0.16 -3.78 -10.75
N GLY A 185 0.88 -3.96 -9.64
CA GLY A 185 0.75 -5.10 -8.72
C GLY A 185 -0.36 -4.98 -7.68
N LEU A 186 -1.00 -3.81 -7.57
CA LEU A 186 -2.04 -3.59 -6.58
C LEU A 186 -3.33 -4.35 -6.92
N ARG A 187 -4.11 -4.65 -5.90
CA ARG A 187 -5.41 -5.31 -6.02
C ARG A 187 -6.55 -4.28 -6.06
N ARG A 188 -7.72 -4.73 -6.46
CA ARG A 188 -8.94 -3.93 -6.35
C ARG A 188 -9.20 -3.56 -4.89
N TRP A 189 -9.63 -2.33 -4.62
CA TRP A 189 -9.87 -1.80 -3.27
C TRP A 189 -8.62 -1.73 -2.38
N GLN A 190 -7.44 -1.79 -2.97
CA GLN A 190 -6.17 -1.55 -2.28
C GLN A 190 -5.67 -0.14 -2.58
N ILE A 191 -5.25 0.56 -1.53
CA ILE A 191 -4.35 1.70 -1.65
C ILE A 191 -3.00 1.33 -1.03
N ASP A 192 -1.94 1.82 -1.64
CA ASP A 192 -0.58 1.65 -1.15
C ASP A 192 -0.07 3.01 -0.69
N CYS A 193 0.16 3.17 0.60
CA CYS A 193 0.46 4.44 1.25
C CYS A 193 1.96 4.71 1.19
N TYR A 194 2.37 5.86 0.64
CA TYR A 194 3.77 6.23 0.50
C TYR A 194 4.35 6.70 1.82
N PHE A 195 5.30 5.95 2.36
CA PHE A 195 5.96 6.29 3.62
C PHE A 195 7.02 7.38 3.44
N GLY A 196 7.70 7.39 2.31
CA GLY A 196 8.83 8.27 2.01
C GLY A 196 10.12 7.49 1.84
N GLU A 197 11.24 8.14 2.08
CA GLU A 197 12.57 7.52 1.97
C GLU A 197 13.01 6.77 3.21
N ASP A 198 12.35 7.02 4.33
CA ASP A 198 12.67 6.35 5.59
C ASP A 198 12.11 4.93 5.60
N GLU A 199 12.83 4.05 6.26
CA GLU A 199 12.36 2.71 6.52
C GLU A 199 11.37 2.73 7.69
N PRO A 200 10.14 2.28 7.52
CA PRO A 200 9.11 2.37 8.55
C PRO A 200 9.45 1.69 9.89
N LEU A 201 10.26 0.64 9.87
CA LEU A 201 10.70 -0.07 11.08
C LEU A 201 12.14 0.24 11.48
N GLY A 202 12.75 1.25 10.86
CA GLY A 202 14.13 1.61 11.05
C GLY A 202 15.11 0.89 10.11
N PRO A 203 16.37 1.36 10.07
CA PRO A 203 17.35 0.95 9.08
C PRO A 203 17.54 -0.56 8.96
N GLY A 204 17.47 -1.09 7.74
CA GLY A 204 17.75 -2.49 7.43
C GLY A 204 16.63 -3.48 7.75
N LYS A 205 15.49 -3.05 8.27
CA LYS A 205 14.40 -3.96 8.64
C LYS A 205 13.43 -4.27 7.51
N PHE A 206 13.25 -3.35 6.56
CA PHE A 206 12.37 -3.55 5.38
C PHE A 206 13.11 -3.89 4.10
N MET A 207 14.41 -3.69 4.09
CA MET A 207 15.20 -3.62 2.88
C MET A 207 15.18 -4.90 2.07
N GLY A 208 14.52 -4.84 0.92
CA GLY A 208 14.67 -5.80 -0.17
C GLY A 208 14.27 -7.25 0.11
N ARG A 209 13.93 -7.59 1.33
CA ARG A 209 13.49 -8.96 1.64
C ARG A 209 12.04 -9.14 1.18
N PRO A 210 11.73 -10.16 0.37
CA PRO A 210 10.36 -10.40 -0.11
C PRO A 210 9.31 -10.56 1.00
N ARG A 211 9.76 -10.77 2.26
CA ARG A 211 8.93 -10.96 3.45
C ARG A 211 9.06 -9.84 4.48
N ALA A 212 9.70 -8.74 4.15
CA ALA A 212 10.00 -7.67 5.11
C ALA A 212 8.97 -6.53 5.11
N THR A 213 7.82 -6.71 4.52
CA THR A 213 6.69 -5.82 4.70
C THR A 213 5.97 -6.20 5.98
N THR A 214 6.42 -5.68 7.10
CA THR A 214 5.80 -5.91 8.41
C THR A 214 4.69 -4.94 8.75
N PHE A 215 4.45 -3.92 7.93
CA PHE A 215 3.13 -3.38 7.85
C PHE A 215 2.37 -4.28 6.89
N GLU A 216 1.64 -5.21 7.45
CA GLU A 216 0.92 -6.16 6.66
C GLU A 216 -0.17 -5.45 5.89
N TYR A 217 -1.13 -4.88 6.54
CA TYR A 217 -2.19 -4.05 5.98
C TYR A 217 -3.08 -3.53 7.10
N ALA A 218 -3.84 -2.46 6.81
CA ALA A 218 -4.95 -2.03 7.64
C ALA A 218 -6.23 -2.01 6.82
N TYR A 219 -7.33 -2.43 7.40
CA TYR A 219 -8.65 -2.13 6.85
C TYR A 219 -9.05 -0.72 7.26
N ALA A 220 -9.56 0.04 6.32
CA ALA A 220 -10.04 1.38 6.58
C ALA A 220 -11.35 1.64 5.86
N ARG A 221 -12.27 2.34 6.51
CA ARG A 221 -13.33 3.07 5.84
C ARG A 221 -12.74 4.39 5.38
N ALA A 222 -12.86 4.68 4.10
CA ALA A 222 -12.36 5.89 3.49
C ALA A 222 -13.52 6.77 3.01
N ARG A 223 -13.38 8.09 3.17
CA ARG A 223 -14.31 9.09 2.66
C ARG A 223 -13.58 9.99 1.68
N ILE A 224 -14.19 10.26 0.53
CA ILE A 224 -13.70 11.26 -0.42
C ILE A 224 -13.92 12.65 0.17
N LEU A 225 -12.89 13.49 0.09
CA LEU A 225 -12.95 14.88 0.60
C LEU A 225 -13.24 15.90 -0.51
N ASN A 226 -12.97 15.53 -1.79
CA ASN A 226 -13.14 16.41 -2.95
C ASN A 226 -13.27 15.60 -4.25
#